data_f93df62c5b378ee47a4e051fd0bcdaed
#
_entry.id   f93df62c5b378ee47a4e051fd0bcdaed
#
_cell.length_a   1.000
_cell.length_b   1.000
_cell.length_c   1.000
_cell.angle_alpha   90.00
_cell.angle_beta   90.00
_cell.angle_gamma   90.00
#
_symmetry.space_group_name_H-M   'P 1'
#
loop_
_entity.id
_entity.type
_entity.pdbx_description
1 polymer ?
#
loop_
_entity_poly.entity_id
_entity_poly.type
_entity_poly.pdbx_seq_one_letter_code
_entity_poly.pdbx_strand_id
1 'polypeptide(L)'
;MHLLFSYGTLRQPEVQRSVFGGEVPGESDAVTGHRLGEVRIEDPRVVELSGSAVHPALIPDRSSGAEVPGTVFTLTDEQLAAADDYEVDAYRRVEVPLRSGRTAWVYALS
;
A
#
# COMPACT_ATOMS: atom_id res chain seq x y z
N MET A 1 -3.22 3.17 17.49
CA MET A 1 -3.73 2.75 16.16
C MET A 1 -2.88 3.36 15.07
N HIS A 2 -2.77 2.69 13.96
CA HIS A 2 -1.96 3.11 12.82
C HIS A 2 -2.83 3.31 11.59
N LEU A 3 -2.50 4.32 10.79
CA LEU A 3 -3.15 4.52 9.51
C LEU A 3 -2.26 3.91 8.42
N LEU A 4 -2.85 3.01 7.62
CA LEU A 4 -2.19 2.39 6.48
C LEU A 4 -3.00 2.67 5.23
N PHE A 5 -2.39 3.35 4.26
CA PHE A 5 -3.01 3.60 2.97
C PHE A 5 -2.67 2.46 2.01
N SER A 6 -3.67 1.93 1.33
CA SER A 6 -3.48 0.90 0.31
C SER A 6 -4.04 1.36 -1.03
N TYR A 7 -3.25 1.17 -2.06
CA TYR A 7 -3.64 1.34 -3.46
C TYR A 7 -3.66 -0.01 -4.21
N GLY A 8 -3.52 -1.11 -3.47
CA GLY A 8 -3.36 -2.45 -4.04
C GLY A 8 -4.30 -3.49 -3.42
N THR A 9 -3.82 -4.71 -3.31
CA THR A 9 -4.63 -5.89 -2.98
C THR A 9 -5.17 -5.93 -1.55
N LEU A 10 -4.55 -5.20 -0.60
CA LEU A 10 -5.09 -5.12 0.76
C LEU A 10 -6.50 -4.52 0.84
N ARG A 11 -6.97 -3.89 -0.23
CA ARG A 11 -8.35 -3.39 -0.31
C ARG A 11 -9.37 -4.50 -0.58
N GLN A 12 -8.94 -5.67 -0.99
CA GLN A 12 -9.82 -6.79 -1.29
C GLN A 12 -10.26 -7.50 -0.01
N PRO A 13 -11.56 -7.74 0.20
CA PRO A 13 -12.05 -8.39 1.44
C PRO A 13 -11.43 -9.75 1.72
N GLU A 14 -11.23 -10.58 0.71
CA GLU A 14 -10.61 -11.89 0.87
C GLU A 14 -9.15 -11.81 1.32
N VAL A 15 -8.42 -10.79 0.87
CA VAL A 15 -7.05 -10.55 1.31
C VAL A 15 -7.04 -10.07 2.76
N GLN A 16 -7.96 -9.18 3.12
CA GLN A 16 -8.08 -8.72 4.51
C GLN A 16 -8.39 -9.87 5.46
N ARG A 17 -9.28 -10.77 5.09
CA ARG A 17 -9.59 -11.95 5.91
C ARG A 17 -8.37 -12.85 6.10
N SER A 18 -7.56 -13.01 5.06
CA SER A 18 -6.35 -13.82 5.11
C SER A 18 -5.25 -13.16 5.96
N VAL A 19 -5.05 -11.85 5.81
CA VAL A 19 -3.96 -11.13 6.47
C VAL A 19 -4.32 -10.74 7.91
N PHE A 20 -5.55 -10.25 8.13
CA PHE A 20 -5.98 -9.68 9.40
C PHE A 20 -6.96 -10.55 10.18
N GLY A 21 -7.41 -11.65 9.60
CA GLY A 21 -8.42 -12.49 10.21
C GLY A 21 -9.85 -11.98 10.05
N GLY A 22 -10.05 -10.92 9.29
CA GLY A 22 -11.34 -10.30 9.03
C GLY A 22 -11.18 -8.99 8.28
N GLU A 23 -12.30 -8.41 7.87
CA GLU A 23 -12.30 -7.10 7.22
C GLU A 23 -12.02 -6.01 8.26
N VAL A 24 -11.29 -4.97 7.86
CA VAL A 24 -10.91 -3.86 8.72
C VAL A 24 -11.56 -2.56 8.24
N PRO A 25 -11.84 -1.62 9.17
CA PRO A 25 -12.42 -0.34 8.78
C PRO A 25 -11.50 0.44 7.85
N GLY A 26 -12.07 1.03 6.81
CA GLY A 26 -11.31 1.83 5.85
C GLY A 26 -12.15 3.00 5.33
N GLU A 27 -11.45 4.04 4.89
CA GLU A 27 -12.04 5.24 4.31
C GLU A 27 -11.34 5.56 3.00
N SER A 28 -12.08 6.13 2.06
CA SER A 28 -11.49 6.62 0.81
C SER A 28 -10.59 7.83 1.09
N ASP A 29 -9.42 7.83 0.48
CA ASP A 29 -8.48 8.95 0.55
C ASP A 29 -7.55 8.88 -0.66
N ALA A 30 -6.54 9.74 -0.72
CA ALA A 30 -5.58 9.73 -1.81
C ALA A 30 -4.22 10.21 -1.31
N VAL A 31 -3.15 9.64 -1.87
CA VAL A 31 -1.79 10.11 -1.64
C VAL A 31 -1.50 11.25 -2.61
N THR A 32 -1.10 12.40 -2.09
CA THR A 32 -0.79 13.58 -2.90
C THR A 32 0.67 13.59 -3.34
N GLY A 33 0.95 14.29 -4.43
CA GLY A 33 2.31 14.46 -4.92
C GLY A 33 2.92 13.21 -5.55
N HIS A 34 2.08 12.25 -5.93
CA HIS A 34 2.49 10.99 -6.53
C HIS A 34 1.55 10.59 -7.64
N ARG A 35 2.03 9.72 -8.52
CA ARG A 35 1.23 9.02 -9.52
C ARG A 35 1.46 7.52 -9.40
N LEU A 36 0.53 6.74 -9.90
CA LEU A 36 0.67 5.30 -9.95
C LEU A 36 1.42 4.94 -11.23
N GLY A 37 2.49 4.16 -11.07
CA GLY A 37 3.26 3.62 -12.19
C GLY A 37 3.46 2.13 -12.04
N GLU A 38 4.19 1.54 -12.96
CA GLU A 38 4.53 0.13 -12.92
C GLU A 38 6.06 -0.02 -12.89
N VAL A 39 6.52 -0.95 -12.07
CA VAL A 39 7.94 -1.26 -11.94
C VAL A 39 8.12 -2.76 -12.17
N ARG A 40 9.13 -3.11 -12.98
CA ARG A 40 9.49 -4.50 -13.20
C ARG A 40 10.44 -4.95 -12.10
N ILE A 41 10.06 -6.01 -11.41
CA ILE A 41 10.88 -6.63 -10.37
C ILE A 41 11.34 -7.98 -10.92
N GLU A 42 12.64 -8.13 -11.15
CA GLU A 42 13.21 -9.34 -11.78
C GLU A 42 13.73 -10.37 -10.78
N ASP A 43 13.64 -10.11 -9.48
CA ASP A 43 14.02 -11.08 -8.46
C ASP A 43 13.09 -12.31 -8.57
N PRO A 44 13.63 -13.53 -8.85
CA PRO A 44 12.79 -14.72 -9.01
C PRO A 44 11.92 -15.04 -7.80
N ARG A 45 12.37 -14.73 -6.58
CA ARG A 45 11.60 -14.97 -5.37
C ARG A 45 10.36 -14.09 -5.31
N VAL A 46 10.48 -12.83 -5.74
CA VAL A 46 9.35 -11.90 -5.77
C VAL A 46 8.34 -12.33 -6.83
N VAL A 47 8.82 -12.71 -8.01
CA VAL A 47 7.96 -13.19 -9.11
C VAL A 47 7.23 -14.45 -8.68
N GLU A 48 7.91 -15.39 -8.02
CA GLU A 48 7.31 -16.64 -7.54
C GLU A 48 6.20 -16.37 -6.52
N LEU A 49 6.42 -15.46 -5.56
CA LEU A 49 5.44 -15.15 -4.53
C LEU A 49 4.22 -14.39 -5.05
N SER A 50 4.42 -13.44 -5.95
CA SER A 50 3.36 -12.57 -6.44
C SER A 50 2.73 -13.04 -7.76
N GLY A 51 3.40 -13.94 -8.47
CA GLY A 51 2.96 -14.41 -9.79
C GLY A 51 3.14 -13.38 -10.90
N SER A 52 3.83 -12.26 -10.65
CA SER A 52 4.04 -11.22 -11.64
C SER A 52 5.39 -10.54 -11.44
N ALA A 53 6.05 -10.22 -12.55
CA ALA A 53 7.27 -9.42 -12.56
C ALA A 53 6.99 -7.92 -12.60
N VAL A 54 5.74 -7.52 -12.88
CA VAL A 54 5.34 -6.10 -12.95
C VAL A 54 4.47 -5.77 -11.76
N HIS A 55 4.86 -4.76 -11.00
CA HIS A 55 4.18 -4.36 -9.78
C HIS A 55 3.81 -2.88 -9.82
N PRO A 56 2.66 -2.49 -9.23
CA PRO A 56 2.33 -1.08 -9.10
C PRO A 56 3.29 -0.40 -8.11
N ALA A 57 3.59 0.87 -8.38
CA ALA A 57 4.47 1.65 -7.53
C ALA A 57 4.02 3.10 -7.47
N LEU A 58 4.23 3.73 -6.31
CA LEU A 58 4.04 5.16 -6.15
C LEU A 58 5.28 5.87 -6.68
N ILE A 59 5.07 6.78 -7.64
CA ILE A 59 6.14 7.53 -8.27
C ILE A 59 5.94 9.02 -7.92
N PRO A 60 6.94 9.69 -7.34
CA PRO A 60 6.83 11.11 -7.06
C PRO A 60 6.48 11.90 -8.33
N ASP A 61 5.50 12.77 -8.22
CA ASP A 61 5.02 13.58 -9.33
C ASP A 61 4.65 14.96 -8.82
N ARG A 62 5.36 15.97 -9.30
CA ARG A 62 5.17 17.36 -8.88
C ARG A 62 4.12 18.10 -9.71
N SER A 63 3.48 17.41 -10.64
CA SER A 63 2.39 18.00 -11.43
C SER A 63 1.24 18.42 -10.53
N SER A 64 0.62 19.53 -10.84
CA SER A 64 -0.53 20.02 -10.08
C SER A 64 -1.67 19.00 -10.12
N GLY A 65 -2.18 18.65 -8.93
CA GLY A 65 -3.27 17.70 -8.80
C GLY A 65 -2.88 16.23 -8.91
N ALA A 66 -1.58 15.90 -8.98
CA ALA A 66 -1.13 14.52 -8.98
C ALA A 66 -1.50 13.85 -7.66
N GLU A 67 -2.27 12.77 -7.73
CA GLU A 67 -2.65 11.97 -6.55
C GLU A 67 -2.99 10.55 -6.94
N VAL A 68 -2.89 9.63 -5.97
CA VAL A 68 -3.24 8.23 -6.15
C VAL A 68 -4.39 7.89 -5.21
N PRO A 69 -5.58 7.58 -5.74
CA PRO A 69 -6.72 7.21 -4.91
C PRO A 69 -6.56 5.80 -4.33
N GLY A 70 -7.16 5.58 -3.17
CA GLY A 70 -7.15 4.30 -2.51
C GLY A 70 -7.94 4.33 -1.22
N THR A 71 -7.55 3.48 -0.27
CA THR A 71 -8.24 3.33 1.01
C THR A 71 -7.25 3.45 2.15
N VAL A 72 -7.59 4.24 3.17
CA VAL A 72 -6.81 4.30 4.40
C VAL A 72 -7.51 3.45 5.47
N PHE A 73 -6.75 2.54 6.07
CA PHE A 73 -7.23 1.63 7.11
C PHE A 73 -6.69 2.05 8.46
N THR A 74 -7.50 1.85 9.50
CA THR A 74 -7.07 2.03 10.89
C THR A 74 -6.73 0.64 11.45
N LEU A 75 -5.47 0.42 11.78
CA LEU A 75 -4.94 -0.88 12.18
C LEU A 75 -4.37 -0.86 13.60
N THR A 76 -4.45 -1.99 14.29
CA THR A 76 -3.71 -2.26 15.53
C THR A 76 -2.26 -2.54 15.21
N ASP A 77 -1.41 -2.58 16.25
CA ASP A 77 0.01 -2.96 16.11
C ASP A 77 0.15 -4.35 15.47
N GLU A 78 -0.68 -5.30 15.89
CA GLU A 78 -0.65 -6.67 15.37
C GLU A 78 -1.07 -6.73 13.90
N GLN A 79 -2.09 -5.97 13.53
CA GLN A 79 -2.56 -5.91 12.14
C GLN A 79 -1.52 -5.27 11.24
N LEU A 80 -0.84 -4.22 11.70
CA LEU A 80 0.22 -3.59 10.93
C LEU A 80 1.40 -4.54 10.71
N ALA A 81 1.77 -5.31 11.74
CA ALA A 81 2.82 -6.33 11.62
C ALA A 81 2.42 -7.42 10.62
N ALA A 82 1.16 -7.83 10.62
CA ALA A 82 0.65 -8.81 9.66
C ALA A 82 0.69 -8.28 8.23
N ALA A 83 0.41 -6.99 8.03
CA ALA A 83 0.54 -6.36 6.72
C ALA A 83 1.99 -6.33 6.24
N ASP A 84 2.93 -6.05 7.15
CA ASP A 84 4.37 -6.08 6.82
C ASP A 84 4.80 -7.48 6.35
N ASP A 85 4.30 -8.53 7.00
CA ASP A 85 4.59 -9.91 6.63
C ASP A 85 3.97 -10.29 5.28
N TYR A 86 2.83 -9.72 4.94
CA TYR A 86 2.16 -9.97 3.68
C TYR A 86 2.89 -9.35 2.49
N GLU A 87 3.44 -8.15 2.67
CA GLU A 87 4.10 -7.44 1.57
C GLU A 87 5.45 -8.09 1.24
N VAL A 88 5.80 -8.09 -0.06
CA VAL A 88 7.08 -8.66 -0.49
C VAL A 88 8.23 -7.74 -0.10
N ASP A 89 9.44 -8.31 0.01
CA ASP A 89 10.64 -7.62 0.49
C ASP A 89 11.05 -6.41 -0.38
N ALA A 90 10.55 -6.33 -1.61
CA ALA A 90 10.82 -5.18 -2.49
C ALA A 90 10.16 -3.89 -2.01
N TYR A 91 9.16 -3.99 -1.11
CA TYR A 91 8.46 -2.84 -0.56
C TYR A 91 8.85 -2.61 0.89
N ARG A 92 8.79 -1.35 1.30
CA ARG A 92 8.94 -0.97 2.70
C ARG A 92 7.92 0.08 3.06
N ARG A 93 7.56 0.19 4.34
CA ARG A 93 6.65 1.23 4.80
C ARG A 93 7.36 2.58 4.87
N VAL A 94 6.72 3.60 4.31
CA VAL A 94 7.11 4.99 4.47
C VAL A 94 5.86 5.81 4.79
N GLU A 95 6.02 6.93 5.47
CA GLU A 95 4.92 7.83 5.76
C GLU A 95 4.74 8.83 4.62
N VAL A 96 3.49 9.07 4.24
CA VAL A 96 3.14 10.02 3.18
C VAL A 96 1.95 10.88 3.60
N PRO A 97 1.86 12.12 3.11
CA PRO A 97 0.69 12.95 3.35
C PRO A 97 -0.48 12.50 2.45
N LEU A 98 -1.68 12.58 3.00
CA LEU A 98 -2.91 12.27 2.28
C LEU A 98 -3.66 13.58 1.96
N ARG A 99 -4.54 13.51 0.95
CA ARG A 99 -5.38 14.65 0.57
C ARG A 99 -6.22 15.18 1.73
N SER A 100 -6.65 14.30 2.63
CA SER A 100 -7.43 14.67 3.82
C SER A 100 -6.65 15.50 4.84
N GLY A 101 -5.33 15.62 4.69
CA GLY A 101 -4.46 16.28 5.66
C GLY A 101 -3.86 15.32 6.67
N ARG A 102 -4.28 14.06 6.68
CA ARG A 102 -3.68 13.03 7.54
C ARG A 102 -2.37 12.53 6.95
N THR A 103 -1.56 11.86 7.78
CA THR A 103 -0.36 11.15 7.36
C THR A 103 -0.59 9.66 7.59
N ALA A 104 -0.20 8.84 6.64
CA ALA A 104 -0.38 7.40 6.73
C ALA A 104 0.86 6.66 6.25
N TRP A 105 1.01 5.42 6.72
CA TRP A 105 1.98 4.48 6.16
C TRP A 105 1.52 4.03 4.79
N VAL A 106 2.47 3.82 3.89
CA VAL A 106 2.22 3.20 2.59
C VAL A 106 3.42 2.32 2.25
N TYR A 107 3.17 1.22 1.54
CA TYR A 107 4.26 0.37 1.06
C TYR A 107 4.76 0.94 -0.27
N ALA A 108 6.03 1.27 -0.29
CA ALA A 108 6.70 1.82 -1.46
C ALA A 108 7.94 0.97 -1.78
N LEU A 109 8.34 0.96 -3.03
CA LEU A 109 9.55 0.25 -3.44
C LEU A 109 10.78 0.87 -2.76
N SER A 110 11.59 0.00 -2.20
CA SER A 110 12.83 0.42 -1.54
C SER A 110 13.95 0.62 -2.55
#